data_8f9ad13eface6cacc4580aa9c79f89af
#
_entry.id   8f9ad13eface6cacc4580aa9c79f89af
#
_cell.length_a   1.000
_cell.length_b   1.000
_cell.length_c   1.000
_cell.angle_alpha   90.00
_cell.angle_beta   90.00
_cell.angle_gamma   90.00
#
_symmetry.space_group_name_H-M   'P 1'
#
loop_
_entity.id
_entity.type
_entity.pdbx_description
1 polymer ?
#
loop_
_entity_poly.entity_id
_entity_poly.type
_entity_poly.pdbx_seq_one_letter_code
_entity_poly.pdbx_strand_id
1 'polypeptide(L)'
;MRRGPAPSEGPVRADGEPGGEAEQEGVSPPTRDDVPGTGRGDAFQTEFEFELPRGFLDDDGKLHRRGAMRLATARDELLPLMDDRVRNHPAYLSVVLLARVVTRLGTLSADQVTASVIEGLFASDLAFLQDLYRRINAEGHTLATVTCPACQEHFTVDVAGGRLGES
;
A
#
# COMPACT_ATOMS: atom_id res chain seq x y z
N MET A 1 35.17 26.84 -41.48
CA MET A 1 34.98 28.10 -42.24
C MET A 1 33.58 28.61 -42.03
N ARG A 2 33.51 29.87 -41.58
CA ARG A 2 32.42 30.84 -41.56
C ARG A 2 31.22 30.52 -40.62
N ARG A 3 31.14 31.11 -39.43
CA ARG A 3 30.92 32.45 -38.88
C ARG A 3 29.67 33.16 -39.41
N GLY A 4 28.74 33.32 -38.57
CA GLY A 4 27.96 34.35 -37.90
C GLY A 4 27.02 35.16 -38.79
N PRO A 5 26.28 36.16 -38.32
CA PRO A 5 26.11 36.66 -36.96
C PRO A 5 24.65 36.92 -36.55
N ALA A 6 24.44 37.36 -35.33
CA ALA A 6 23.25 38.11 -34.89
C ALA A 6 23.31 39.56 -35.37
N PRO A 7 22.19 40.29 -35.35
CA PRO A 7 22.04 41.45 -34.48
C PRO A 7 20.61 41.60 -33.89
N SER A 8 20.47 42.09 -32.70
CA SER A 8 20.45 43.47 -32.18
C SER A 8 19.08 44.14 -32.19
N GLU A 9 18.62 44.39 -30.98
CA GLU A 9 18.28 45.67 -30.37
C GLU A 9 17.07 46.45 -30.84
N GLY A 10 16.24 46.85 -29.89
CA GLY A 10 15.80 48.19 -29.70
C GLY A 10 14.46 48.36 -29.01
N PRO A 11 14.37 49.23 -28.05
CA PRO A 11 13.24 49.41 -27.15
C PRO A 11 12.30 50.51 -27.62
N VAL A 12 11.02 50.43 -27.23
CA VAL A 12 10.14 51.61 -27.25
C VAL A 12 9.37 51.70 -25.93
N ARG A 13 9.59 52.81 -25.25
CA ARG A 13 8.79 53.37 -24.16
C ARG A 13 7.60 54.12 -24.74
N ALA A 14 6.51 54.21 -23.99
CA ALA A 14 5.65 55.37 -23.72
C ALA A 14 4.49 54.93 -22.82
N ASP A 15 4.46 55.32 -21.56
CA ASP A 15 3.74 56.43 -20.92
C ASP A 15 2.22 56.40 -21.07
N GLY A 16 1.52 56.37 -19.94
CA GLY A 16 0.10 56.64 -19.81
C GLY A 16 -0.56 56.14 -18.54
N GLU A 17 -0.33 56.83 -17.42
CA GLU A 17 -1.30 56.94 -16.31
C GLU A 17 -2.26 58.10 -16.64
N PRO A 18 -3.43 58.29 -15.98
CA PRO A 18 -3.80 57.92 -14.59
C PRO A 18 -5.30 57.57 -14.36
N GLY A 19 -5.60 57.12 -13.13
CA GLY A 19 -6.84 57.55 -12.46
C GLY A 19 -7.96 56.54 -12.35
N GLY A 20 -8.23 56.13 -11.15
CA GLY A 20 -9.45 55.41 -10.76
C GLY A 20 -9.34 54.80 -9.37
N GLU A 21 -9.43 55.69 -8.36
CA GLU A 21 -9.70 55.24 -6.97
C GLU A 21 -11.09 54.62 -6.93
N ALA A 22 -11.12 53.33 -6.58
CA ALA A 22 -12.33 52.65 -6.15
C ALA A 22 -12.02 52.04 -4.79
N GLU A 23 -12.69 52.56 -3.79
CA GLU A 23 -12.73 52.13 -2.42
C GLU A 23 -13.08 50.63 -2.39
N GLN A 24 -12.16 49.81 -1.95
CA GLN A 24 -12.43 48.40 -1.60
C GLN A 24 -12.66 48.35 -0.11
N GLU A 25 -13.95 48.19 0.23
CA GLU A 25 -14.39 47.78 1.56
C GLU A 25 -13.62 46.55 2.02
N GLY A 26 -13.01 46.68 3.19
CA GLY A 26 -12.23 45.64 3.84
C GLY A 26 -13.10 44.43 4.18
N VAL A 27 -12.95 43.38 3.40
CA VAL A 27 -13.34 42.03 3.80
C VAL A 27 -12.15 41.46 4.52
N SER A 28 -12.23 41.44 5.84
CA SER A 28 -11.31 40.72 6.70
C SER A 28 -11.34 39.22 6.36
N PRO A 29 -10.20 38.56 6.25
CA PRO A 29 -10.20 37.11 6.06
C PRO A 29 -10.83 36.44 7.30
N PRO A 30 -11.59 35.36 7.12
CA PRO A 30 -12.18 34.65 8.24
C PRO A 30 -11.09 34.11 9.17
N THR A 31 -11.25 34.40 10.45
CA THR A 31 -10.43 33.87 11.54
C THR A 31 -10.50 32.35 11.53
N ARG A 32 -9.36 31.71 11.78
CA ARG A 32 -9.07 30.27 11.72
C ARG A 32 -9.83 29.40 12.76
N ASP A 33 -10.87 29.88 13.40
CA ASP A 33 -11.47 29.20 14.56
C ASP A 33 -12.87 28.58 14.34
N ASP A 34 -13.35 28.51 13.10
CA ASP A 34 -14.63 27.85 12.79
C ASP A 34 -14.49 26.77 11.71
N VAL A 35 -13.59 25.81 11.92
CA VAL A 35 -13.68 24.52 11.27
C VAL A 35 -14.29 23.55 12.29
N PRO A 36 -15.54 23.10 12.11
CA PRO A 36 -16.09 22.04 12.96
C PRO A 36 -15.19 20.84 12.84
N GLY A 37 -14.74 20.32 13.99
CA GLY A 37 -13.75 19.29 14.14
C GLY A 37 -13.91 18.18 13.11
N THR A 38 -12.99 18.13 12.20
CA THR A 38 -12.72 16.97 11.36
C THR A 38 -12.48 15.82 12.32
N GLY A 39 -13.35 14.83 12.20
CA GLY A 39 -13.21 13.55 12.84
C GLY A 39 -11.78 13.05 12.73
N ARG A 40 -11.38 12.30 13.73
CA ARG A 40 -10.15 11.54 13.81
C ARG A 40 -9.69 11.15 12.41
N GLY A 41 -8.61 11.78 11.96
CA GLY A 41 -7.96 11.36 10.74
C GLY A 41 -7.71 9.86 10.88
N ASP A 42 -8.25 9.08 9.98
CA ASP A 42 -7.85 7.70 9.79
C ASP A 42 -6.35 7.76 9.53
N ALA A 43 -5.55 7.50 10.59
CA ALA A 43 -4.13 7.33 10.43
C ALA A 43 -3.98 6.16 9.46
N PHE A 44 -3.42 6.42 8.29
CA PHE A 44 -3.21 5.41 7.26
C PHE A 44 -2.47 4.22 7.90
N GLN A 45 -3.22 3.14 8.14
CA GLN A 45 -2.69 1.96 8.79
C GLN A 45 -1.84 1.18 7.81
N THR A 46 -0.56 1.11 8.06
CA THR A 46 0.40 0.39 7.20
C THR A 46 0.86 -0.93 7.79
N GLU A 47 0.56 -1.23 9.04
CA GLU A 47 0.95 -2.44 9.74
C GLU A 47 -0.26 -3.07 10.44
N PHE A 48 -0.38 -4.39 10.33
CA PHE A 48 -1.51 -5.18 10.79
C PHE A 48 -1.02 -6.30 11.69
N GLU A 49 -1.53 -6.35 12.91
CA GLU A 49 -1.23 -7.43 13.84
C GLU A 49 -1.98 -8.70 13.45
N PHE A 50 -1.36 -9.85 13.72
CA PHE A 50 -1.96 -11.16 13.52
C PHE A 50 -1.59 -12.15 14.61
N GLU A 51 -2.37 -13.25 14.70
CA GLU A 51 -2.04 -14.40 15.52
C GLU A 51 -2.16 -15.68 14.68
N LEU A 52 -1.03 -16.41 14.57
CA LEU A 52 -0.97 -17.67 13.84
C LEU A 52 -1.84 -18.76 14.51
N PRO A 53 -2.57 -19.55 13.73
CA PRO A 53 -3.36 -20.66 14.25
C PRO A 53 -2.56 -21.66 15.10
N ARG A 54 -1.38 -22.03 14.65
CA ARG A 54 -0.48 -22.96 15.36
C ARG A 54 0.76 -22.27 15.92
N GLY A 55 1.42 -21.44 15.13
CA GLY A 55 2.63 -20.70 15.51
C GLY A 55 3.90 -21.35 14.99
N PHE A 56 4.98 -20.58 15.05
CA PHE A 56 6.35 -20.99 14.71
C PHE A 56 7.07 -21.45 15.95
N LEU A 57 7.69 -22.62 15.89
CA LEU A 57 8.56 -23.15 16.93
C LEU A 57 10.02 -22.88 16.52
N ASP A 58 10.74 -22.10 17.31
CA ASP A 58 12.15 -21.85 17.06
C ASP A 58 13.06 -23.01 17.55
N ASP A 59 14.35 -22.89 17.28
CA ASP A 59 15.35 -23.90 17.62
C ASP A 59 15.49 -24.08 19.16
N ASP A 60 15.12 -23.08 19.94
CA ASP A 60 15.12 -23.12 21.41
C ASP A 60 13.82 -23.74 21.97
N GLY A 61 12.90 -24.16 21.11
CA GLY A 61 11.62 -24.73 21.51
C GLY A 61 10.58 -23.70 21.95
N LYS A 62 10.77 -22.43 21.64
CA LYS A 62 9.85 -21.34 21.97
C LYS A 62 8.82 -21.17 20.87
N LEU A 63 7.54 -21.07 21.26
CA LEU A 63 6.43 -20.90 20.34
C LEU A 63 6.13 -19.41 20.10
N HIS A 64 6.14 -19.00 18.84
CA HIS A 64 5.83 -17.65 18.38
C HIS A 64 4.51 -17.67 17.61
N ARG A 65 3.47 -17.01 18.11
CA ARG A 65 2.15 -16.95 17.46
C ARG A 65 1.77 -15.56 17.01
N ARG A 66 2.08 -14.54 17.82
CA ARG A 66 1.72 -13.15 17.51
C ARG A 66 2.77 -12.52 16.64
N GLY A 67 2.33 -11.79 15.62
CA GLY A 67 3.19 -11.08 14.71
C GLY A 67 2.54 -9.84 14.15
N ALA A 68 3.27 -9.18 13.25
CA ALA A 68 2.77 -8.04 12.51
C ALA A 68 3.23 -8.14 11.05
N MET A 69 2.36 -7.70 10.15
CA MET A 69 2.61 -7.65 8.71
C MET A 69 2.33 -6.24 8.21
N ARG A 70 3.24 -5.68 7.44
CA ARG A 70 3.03 -4.38 6.80
C ARG A 70 2.43 -4.51 5.41
N LEU A 71 1.87 -3.43 4.91
CA LEU A 71 1.52 -3.34 3.49
C LEU A 71 2.76 -3.58 2.62
N ALA A 72 2.54 -4.28 1.53
CA ALA A 72 3.57 -4.50 0.52
C ALA A 72 3.76 -3.23 -0.33
N THR A 73 4.99 -3.02 -0.74
CA THR A 73 5.33 -2.06 -1.79
C THR A 73 5.55 -2.80 -3.11
N ALA A 74 5.50 -2.10 -4.24
CA ALA A 74 5.84 -2.69 -5.54
C ALA A 74 7.24 -3.36 -5.53
N ARG A 75 8.18 -2.81 -4.76
CA ARG A 75 9.52 -3.42 -4.59
C ARG A 75 9.46 -4.79 -3.95
N ASP A 76 8.55 -5.00 -2.99
CA ASP A 76 8.42 -6.29 -2.29
C ASP A 76 7.89 -7.38 -3.21
N GLU A 77 7.09 -7.03 -4.21
CA GLU A 77 6.58 -7.97 -5.22
C GLU A 77 7.59 -8.20 -6.36
N LEU A 78 8.33 -7.17 -6.76
CA LEU A 78 9.24 -7.27 -7.90
C LEU A 78 10.59 -7.93 -7.56
N LEU A 79 11.18 -7.61 -6.39
CA LEU A 79 12.48 -8.16 -6.03
C LEU A 79 12.51 -9.70 -5.89
N PRO A 80 11.48 -10.37 -5.34
CA PRO A 80 11.45 -11.82 -5.30
C PRO A 80 11.54 -12.49 -6.67
N LEU A 81 11.04 -11.84 -7.73
CA LEU A 81 11.10 -12.39 -9.09
C LEU A 81 12.55 -12.52 -9.62
N MET A 82 13.49 -11.80 -9.00
CA MET A 82 14.92 -11.91 -9.31
C MET A 82 15.62 -13.02 -8.52
N ASP A 83 14.96 -13.63 -7.53
CA ASP A 83 15.51 -14.72 -6.72
C ASP A 83 15.58 -16.02 -7.54
N ASP A 84 16.73 -16.69 -7.56
CA ASP A 84 16.90 -17.93 -8.31
C ASP A 84 15.98 -19.05 -7.84
N ARG A 85 15.65 -19.10 -6.55
CA ARG A 85 14.72 -20.08 -5.98
C ARG A 85 13.31 -19.87 -6.53
N VAL A 86 12.89 -18.63 -6.68
CA VAL A 86 11.57 -18.29 -7.25
C VAL A 86 11.54 -18.61 -8.75
N ARG A 87 12.63 -18.33 -9.48
CA ARG A 87 12.72 -18.65 -10.92
C ARG A 87 12.67 -20.15 -11.18
N ASN A 88 13.29 -20.94 -10.33
CA ASN A 88 13.27 -22.41 -10.45
C ASN A 88 11.98 -23.03 -9.92
N HIS A 89 11.38 -22.44 -8.91
CA HIS A 89 10.15 -22.91 -8.24
C HIS A 89 9.20 -21.74 -7.97
N PRO A 90 8.30 -21.39 -8.89
CA PRO A 90 7.40 -20.24 -8.75
C PRO A 90 6.55 -20.24 -7.47
N ALA A 91 6.24 -21.41 -6.93
CA ALA A 91 5.51 -21.52 -5.64
C ALA A 91 6.29 -20.92 -4.46
N TYR A 92 7.63 -20.78 -4.59
CA TYR A 92 8.49 -20.19 -3.57
C TYR A 92 8.32 -18.66 -3.44
N LEU A 93 7.66 -18.03 -4.43
CA LEU A 93 7.40 -16.59 -4.42
C LEU A 93 6.71 -16.14 -3.13
N SER A 94 5.70 -16.89 -2.67
CA SER A 94 4.97 -16.52 -1.46
C SER A 94 5.83 -16.56 -0.20
N VAL A 95 6.78 -17.46 -0.11
CA VAL A 95 7.72 -17.57 1.01
C VAL A 95 8.63 -16.35 1.07
N VAL A 96 9.25 -16.00 -0.07
CA VAL A 96 10.16 -14.83 -0.15
C VAL A 96 9.41 -13.53 0.09
N LEU A 97 8.20 -13.42 -0.48
CA LEU A 97 7.34 -12.24 -0.30
C LEU A 97 6.94 -12.06 1.17
N LEU A 98 6.44 -13.11 1.82
CA LEU A 98 6.04 -13.06 3.23
C LEU A 98 7.22 -12.72 4.15
N ALA A 99 8.40 -13.26 3.89
CA ALA A 99 9.61 -12.91 4.65
C ALA A 99 9.98 -11.42 4.57
N ARG A 100 9.53 -10.71 3.54
CA ARG A 100 9.78 -9.27 3.36
C ARG A 100 8.76 -8.38 4.05
N VAL A 101 7.52 -8.84 4.16
CA VAL A 101 6.40 -8.03 4.67
C VAL A 101 6.04 -8.31 6.11
N VAL A 102 6.41 -9.48 6.66
CA VAL A 102 6.28 -9.77 8.09
C VAL A 102 7.36 -9.02 8.85
N THR A 103 6.95 -8.07 9.68
CA THR A 103 7.83 -7.17 10.43
C THR A 103 8.19 -7.69 11.80
N ARG A 104 7.39 -8.61 12.32
CA ARG A 104 7.60 -9.21 13.65
C ARG A 104 6.91 -10.58 13.70
N LEU A 105 7.57 -11.53 14.37
CA LEU A 105 6.95 -12.82 14.72
C LEU A 105 7.41 -13.24 16.13
N GLY A 106 6.53 -13.08 17.11
CA GLY A 106 6.86 -13.26 18.51
C GLY A 106 7.96 -12.32 18.96
N THR A 107 9.14 -12.86 19.27
CA THR A 107 10.34 -12.10 19.63
C THR A 107 11.30 -11.85 18.46
N LEU A 108 11.00 -12.43 17.27
CA LEU A 108 11.80 -12.22 16.08
C LEU A 108 11.44 -10.88 15.45
N SER A 109 12.46 -10.06 15.18
CA SER A 109 12.36 -8.80 14.44
C SER A 109 12.36 -9.04 12.93
N ALA A 110 12.08 -8.00 12.14
CA ALA A 110 11.95 -8.09 10.68
C ALA A 110 13.18 -8.69 9.98
N ASP A 111 14.38 -8.39 10.45
CA ASP A 111 15.63 -8.93 9.95
C ASP A 111 15.85 -10.41 10.29
N GLN A 112 15.20 -10.90 11.33
CA GLN A 112 15.25 -12.29 11.77
C GLN A 112 14.15 -13.13 11.12
N VAL A 113 13.07 -12.53 10.61
CA VAL A 113 12.02 -13.24 9.87
C VAL A 113 12.50 -13.49 8.44
N THR A 114 13.35 -14.49 8.29
CA THR A 114 13.90 -14.90 6.99
C THR A 114 12.98 -15.85 6.23
N ALA A 115 13.32 -16.15 4.97
CA ALA A 115 12.62 -17.17 4.20
C ALA A 115 12.62 -18.53 4.93
N SER A 116 13.70 -18.90 5.62
CA SER A 116 13.78 -20.15 6.38
C SER A 116 12.80 -20.20 7.55
N VAL A 117 12.54 -19.07 8.21
CA VAL A 117 11.51 -18.98 9.25
C VAL A 117 10.11 -19.21 8.66
N ILE A 118 9.83 -18.61 7.50
CA ILE A 118 8.54 -18.81 6.80
C ILE A 118 8.39 -20.25 6.30
N GLU A 119 9.47 -20.89 5.83
CA GLU A 119 9.48 -22.32 5.46
C GLU A 119 9.21 -23.24 6.65
N GLY A 120 9.66 -22.86 7.84
CA GLY A 120 9.47 -23.61 9.07
C GLY A 120 8.06 -23.50 9.66
N LEU A 121 7.17 -22.70 9.08
CA LEU A 121 5.77 -22.59 9.50
C LEU A 121 4.98 -23.86 9.14
N PHE A 122 3.97 -24.17 9.95
CA PHE A 122 2.98 -25.15 9.54
C PHE A 122 2.21 -24.67 8.29
N ALA A 123 1.77 -25.61 7.46
CA ALA A 123 1.05 -25.29 6.22
C ALA A 123 -0.21 -24.43 6.46
N SER A 124 -0.90 -24.65 7.60
CA SER A 124 -2.06 -23.84 8.00
C SER A 124 -1.69 -22.39 8.30
N ASP A 125 -0.51 -22.15 8.89
CA ASP A 125 -0.03 -20.81 9.23
C ASP A 125 0.46 -20.08 7.99
N LEU A 126 1.13 -20.80 7.09
CA LEU A 126 1.50 -20.25 5.78
C LEU A 126 0.25 -19.82 4.99
N ALA A 127 -0.77 -20.68 4.91
CA ALA A 127 -2.03 -20.35 4.24
C ALA A 127 -2.71 -19.14 4.88
N PHE A 128 -2.72 -19.06 6.21
CA PHE A 128 -3.25 -17.91 6.95
C PHE A 128 -2.53 -16.62 6.59
N LEU A 129 -1.20 -16.62 6.55
CA LEU A 129 -0.41 -15.44 6.19
C LEU A 129 -0.64 -15.01 4.73
N GLN A 130 -0.79 -15.96 3.81
CA GLN A 130 -1.13 -15.67 2.42
C GLN A 130 -2.52 -15.04 2.29
N ASP A 131 -3.49 -15.49 3.06
CA ASP A 131 -4.83 -14.90 3.11
C ASP A 131 -4.81 -13.50 3.72
N LEU A 132 -4.08 -13.32 4.81
CA LEU A 132 -3.90 -12.00 5.43
C LEU A 132 -3.25 -11.04 4.44
N TYR A 133 -2.17 -11.45 3.78
CA TYR A 133 -1.48 -10.64 2.77
C TYR A 133 -2.44 -10.16 1.68
N ARG A 134 -3.24 -11.07 1.13
CA ARG A 134 -4.23 -10.72 0.10
C ARG A 134 -5.24 -9.71 0.60
N ARG A 135 -5.78 -9.91 1.80
CA ARG A 135 -6.79 -9.00 2.38
C ARG A 135 -6.26 -7.59 2.62
N ILE A 136 -5.09 -7.45 3.25
CA ILE A 136 -4.58 -6.12 3.58
C ILE A 136 -4.06 -5.35 2.38
N ASN A 137 -3.61 -6.04 1.31
CA ASN A 137 -3.11 -5.39 0.09
C ASN A 137 -4.17 -5.22 -1.00
N ALA A 138 -5.39 -5.73 -0.80
CA ALA A 138 -6.49 -5.65 -1.78
C ALA A 138 -7.43 -4.48 -1.53
N GLU A 139 -7.05 -3.51 -0.67
CA GLU A 139 -7.93 -2.39 -0.31
C GLU A 139 -8.45 -1.63 -1.53
N GLY A 140 -9.78 -1.52 -1.59
CA GLY A 140 -10.51 -0.70 -2.56
C GLY A 140 -10.99 -1.42 -3.81
N HIS A 141 -10.62 -2.68 -4.08
CA HIS A 141 -10.97 -3.35 -5.35
C HIS A 141 -11.60 -4.75 -5.17
N THR A 142 -11.87 -5.16 -3.94
CA THR A 142 -12.36 -6.52 -3.68
C THR A 142 -13.87 -6.64 -3.62
N LEU A 143 -14.57 -5.54 -3.51
CA LEU A 143 -16.03 -5.53 -3.45
C LEU A 143 -16.64 -5.37 -4.85
N ALA A 144 -17.25 -6.42 -5.37
CA ALA A 144 -18.02 -6.37 -6.61
C ALA A 144 -19.51 -6.40 -6.30
N THR A 145 -20.25 -5.48 -6.92
CA THR A 145 -21.71 -5.54 -6.89
C THR A 145 -22.17 -6.54 -7.94
N VAL A 146 -22.85 -7.59 -7.52
CA VAL A 146 -23.42 -8.61 -8.40
C VAL A 146 -24.94 -8.59 -8.29
N THR A 147 -25.59 -8.97 -9.40
CA THR A 147 -27.05 -9.08 -9.48
C THR A 147 -27.44 -10.54 -9.39
N CYS A 148 -28.34 -10.88 -8.47
CA CYS A 148 -28.86 -12.24 -8.34
C CYS A 148 -29.64 -12.61 -9.63
N PRO A 149 -29.30 -13.68 -10.34
CA PRO A 149 -30.00 -14.06 -11.56
C PRO A 149 -31.45 -14.55 -11.29
N ALA A 150 -31.78 -14.90 -10.07
CA ALA A 150 -33.10 -15.42 -9.69
C ALA A 150 -34.08 -14.31 -9.27
N CYS A 151 -33.64 -13.34 -8.45
CA CYS A 151 -34.51 -12.27 -7.92
C CYS A 151 -34.10 -10.86 -8.38
N GLN A 152 -33.01 -10.71 -9.12
CA GLN A 152 -32.44 -9.45 -9.61
C GLN A 152 -32.04 -8.46 -8.50
N GLU A 153 -31.96 -8.91 -7.27
CA GLU A 153 -31.47 -8.09 -6.15
C GLU A 153 -29.96 -7.89 -6.27
N HIS A 154 -29.51 -6.66 -5.95
CA HIS A 154 -28.10 -6.31 -5.95
C HIS A 154 -27.50 -6.58 -4.59
N PHE A 155 -26.40 -7.31 -4.54
CA PHE A 155 -25.64 -7.51 -3.31
C PHE A 155 -24.14 -7.39 -3.59
N THR A 156 -23.39 -7.05 -2.55
CA THR A 156 -21.96 -6.87 -2.64
C THR A 156 -21.26 -8.15 -2.20
N VAL A 157 -20.35 -8.65 -3.03
CA VAL A 157 -19.50 -9.81 -2.72
C VAL A 157 -18.05 -9.36 -2.65
N ASP A 158 -17.32 -9.94 -1.71
CA ASP A 158 -15.88 -9.78 -1.64
C ASP A 158 -15.22 -10.82 -2.57
N VAL A 159 -14.61 -10.33 -3.65
CA VAL A 159 -13.94 -11.18 -4.65
C VAL A 159 -12.46 -11.44 -4.33
N ALA A 160 -11.93 -10.85 -3.25
CA ALA A 160 -10.54 -11.09 -2.83
C ALA A 160 -10.26 -12.53 -2.41
N GLY A 161 -11.29 -13.29 -2.04
CA GLY A 161 -11.19 -14.68 -1.60
C GLY A 161 -11.53 -15.72 -2.66
N GLY A 162 -11.92 -15.32 -3.87
CA GLY A 162 -12.28 -16.24 -4.94
C GLY A 162 -11.08 -16.98 -5.51
N ARG A 163 -10.95 -18.29 -5.25
CA ARG A 163 -10.08 -19.16 -6.05
C ARG A 163 -10.53 -19.08 -7.50
N LEU A 164 -9.69 -18.51 -8.35
CA LEU A 164 -9.85 -18.63 -9.79
C LEU A 164 -9.58 -20.10 -10.15
N GLY A 165 -10.63 -20.86 -10.47
CA GLY A 165 -10.49 -22.14 -11.12
C GLY A 165 -11.04 -23.37 -10.42
N GLU A 166 -12.27 -23.35 -9.91
CA GLU A 166 -13.07 -24.58 -9.75
C GLU A 166 -14.41 -24.37 -10.44
N SER A 167 -14.45 -24.83 -11.67
CA SER A 167 -15.67 -25.17 -12.40
C SER A 167 -15.78 -26.68 -12.43
#